data_8432beaf4f1d00550636cfe2f0186b2c
#
_entry.id   8432beaf4f1d00550636cfe2f0186b2c
#
_cell.length_a   1.000
_cell.length_b   1.000
_cell.length_c   1.000
_cell.angle_alpha   90.00
_cell.angle_beta   90.00
_cell.angle_gamma   90.00
#
_symmetry.space_group_name_H-M   'P 1'
#
loop_
_entity.id
_entity.type
_entity.pdbx_description
1 polymer ?
#
loop_
_entity_poly.entity_id
_entity_poly.type
_entity_poly.pdbx_seq_one_letter_code
_entity_poly.pdbx_strand_id
1 'polypeptide(L)'
;MVLEPLNFFNHPGMFLSESPQAYQICKAVDSPSCKILFDIYHQQIQEGNLLPNIKKCWEEIAYFQIGDNPGRKEPTTGEINYKNIFKYLNYMLI
;
A
#
# COMPACT_ATOMS: atom_id res chain seq x y z
N MET A 1 -14.03 -7.42 -3.73
CA MET A 1 -12.71 -8.07 -3.83
C MET A 1 -11.62 -7.03 -3.78
N VAL A 2 -10.57 -7.30 -3.01
CA VAL A 2 -9.39 -6.44 -3.00
C VAL A 2 -8.16 -7.25 -3.37
N LEU A 3 -7.20 -6.59 -4.01
CA LEU A 3 -5.90 -7.15 -4.33
C LEU A 3 -4.89 -6.56 -3.35
N GLU A 4 -4.16 -7.42 -2.66
CA GLU A 4 -3.15 -6.98 -1.70
C GLU A 4 -1.76 -7.36 -2.21
N PRO A 5 -0.95 -6.38 -2.67
CA PRO A 5 0.47 -6.64 -2.93
C PRO A 5 1.20 -6.96 -1.63
N LEU A 6 2.06 -7.96 -1.67
CA LEU A 6 2.79 -8.45 -0.50
C LEU A 6 4.29 -8.35 -0.77
N ASN A 7 5.07 -8.00 0.26
CA ASN A 7 6.51 -7.87 0.08
C ASN A 7 7.15 -9.24 -0.13
N PHE A 8 8.15 -9.27 -1.00
CA PHE A 8 8.82 -10.48 -1.43
C PHE A 8 9.55 -11.19 -0.27
N PHE A 9 10.07 -10.45 0.70
CA PHE A 9 10.85 -11.04 1.79
C PHE A 9 9.99 -11.91 2.69
N ASN A 10 8.77 -11.47 3.04
CA ASN A 10 7.86 -12.24 3.87
C ASN A 10 7.05 -13.24 3.06
N HIS A 11 6.86 -12.99 1.77
CA HIS A 11 6.00 -13.81 0.90
C HIS A 11 6.72 -14.11 -0.42
N PRO A 12 7.81 -14.92 -0.39
CA PRO A 12 8.54 -15.23 -1.61
C PRO A 12 7.70 -16.05 -2.57
N GLY A 13 7.86 -15.77 -3.87
CA GLY A 13 7.13 -16.49 -4.90
C GLY A 13 5.73 -15.97 -5.19
N MET A 14 5.25 -14.96 -4.50
CA MET A 14 3.95 -14.35 -4.80
C MET A 14 4.05 -13.48 -6.04
N PHE A 15 3.04 -13.58 -6.90
CA PHE A 15 2.99 -12.83 -8.16
C PHE A 15 2.83 -11.33 -7.91
N LEU A 16 1.90 -10.97 -7.04
CA LEU A 16 1.54 -9.56 -6.82
C LEU A 16 2.36 -8.98 -5.67
N SER A 17 3.32 -8.13 -5.99
CA SER A 17 4.21 -7.54 -4.97
C SER A 17 4.30 -6.03 -5.03
N GLU A 18 3.95 -5.40 -6.16
CA GLU A 18 4.14 -3.96 -6.34
C GLU A 18 2.82 -3.25 -6.57
N SER A 19 2.70 -2.04 -6.01
CA SER A 19 1.47 -1.26 -6.12
C SER A 19 1.15 -0.83 -7.56
N PRO A 20 2.12 -0.44 -8.41
CA PRO A 20 1.80 -0.15 -9.80
C PRO A 20 1.21 -1.34 -10.56
N GLN A 21 1.65 -2.55 -10.24
CA GLN A 21 1.14 -3.77 -10.82
C GLN A 21 -0.34 -3.97 -10.46
N ALA A 22 -0.67 -3.81 -9.17
CA ALA A 22 -2.05 -3.88 -8.71
C ALA A 22 -2.92 -2.79 -9.34
N TYR A 23 -2.37 -1.59 -9.47
CA TYR A 23 -3.08 -0.47 -10.08
C TYR A 23 -3.45 -0.78 -11.53
N GLN A 24 -2.52 -1.30 -12.31
CA GLN A 24 -2.78 -1.66 -13.71
C GLN A 24 -3.87 -2.73 -13.83
N ILE A 25 -3.84 -3.72 -12.94
CA ILE A 25 -4.87 -4.76 -12.94
C ILE A 25 -6.25 -4.17 -12.65
N CYS A 26 -6.34 -3.34 -11.61
CA CYS A 26 -7.62 -2.72 -11.24
C CYS A 26 -8.15 -1.79 -12.33
N LYS A 27 -7.27 -1.03 -12.98
CA LYS A 27 -7.67 -0.16 -14.09
C LYS A 27 -8.17 -0.98 -15.26
N ALA A 28 -7.53 -2.11 -15.57
CA ALA A 28 -7.95 -2.99 -16.67
C ALA A 28 -9.30 -3.64 -16.40
N VAL A 29 -9.55 -4.04 -15.14
CA VAL A 29 -10.84 -4.62 -14.74
C VAL A 29 -11.94 -3.56 -14.76
N ASP A 30 -11.61 -2.34 -14.38
CA ASP A 30 -12.51 -1.17 -14.39
C ASP A 30 -13.83 -1.44 -13.69
N SER A 31 -13.75 -1.90 -12.44
CA SER A 31 -14.94 -2.22 -11.64
C SER A 31 -14.76 -1.76 -10.21
N PRO A 32 -15.81 -1.19 -9.59
CA PRO A 32 -15.76 -0.86 -8.16
C PRO A 32 -15.62 -2.11 -7.27
N SER A 33 -15.77 -3.30 -7.84
CA SER A 33 -15.60 -4.56 -7.10
C SER A 33 -14.16 -5.07 -7.13
N CYS A 34 -13.24 -4.39 -7.81
CA CYS A 34 -11.85 -4.79 -7.89
C CYS A 34 -10.95 -3.60 -7.53
N LYS A 35 -10.49 -3.55 -6.29
CA LYS A 35 -9.72 -2.44 -5.75
C LYS A 35 -8.48 -2.95 -5.02
N ILE A 36 -7.61 -2.03 -4.61
CA ILE A 36 -6.36 -2.33 -3.92
C ILE A 36 -6.55 -2.23 -2.41
N LEU A 37 -6.04 -3.22 -1.69
CA LEU A 37 -5.69 -3.08 -0.28
C LEU A 37 -4.22 -2.67 -0.25
N PHE A 38 -3.93 -1.46 0.19
CA PHE A 38 -2.57 -0.95 0.25
C PHE A 38 -2.03 -1.12 1.68
N ASP A 39 -1.18 -2.12 1.88
CA ASP A 39 -0.56 -2.37 3.17
C ASP A 39 0.76 -1.62 3.22
N ILE A 40 0.81 -0.59 4.06
CA ILE A 40 1.98 0.30 4.14
C ILE A 40 3.21 -0.47 4.59
N TYR A 41 3.06 -1.43 5.49
CA TYR A 41 4.17 -2.27 5.93
C TYR A 41 4.78 -3.04 4.74
N HIS A 42 3.93 -3.71 3.95
CA HIS A 42 4.43 -4.48 2.80
C HIS A 42 5.07 -3.59 1.74
N GLN A 43 4.44 -2.47 1.42
CA GLN A 43 4.91 -1.63 0.33
C GLN A 43 6.16 -0.83 0.73
N GLN A 44 6.34 -0.53 2.01
CA GLN A 44 7.58 0.09 2.47
C GLN A 44 8.77 -0.86 2.25
N ILE A 45 8.62 -2.13 2.57
CA ILE A 45 9.68 -3.12 2.38
C ILE A 45 9.93 -3.36 0.88
N GLN A 46 8.86 -3.49 0.10
CA GLN A 46 8.95 -3.88 -1.30
C GLN A 46 9.40 -2.74 -2.20
N GLU A 47 8.86 -1.56 -2.02
CA GLU A 47 9.04 -0.45 -2.95
C GLU A 47 9.62 0.79 -2.29
N GLY A 48 9.25 1.05 -1.04
CA GLY A 48 9.44 2.37 -0.46
C GLY A 48 8.66 3.41 -1.23
N ASN A 49 9.18 4.64 -1.26
CA ASN A 49 8.56 5.71 -2.05
C ASN A 49 7.05 5.81 -1.83
N LEU A 50 6.64 5.71 -0.56
CA LEU A 50 5.24 5.47 -0.19
C LEU A 50 4.29 6.55 -0.65
N LEU A 51 4.59 7.82 -0.36
CA LEU A 51 3.66 8.90 -0.70
C LEU A 51 3.42 9.02 -2.20
N PRO A 52 4.47 9.01 -3.06
CA PRO A 52 4.23 9.02 -4.51
C PRO A 52 3.46 7.80 -5.00
N ASN A 53 3.72 6.62 -4.45
CA ASN A 53 3.00 5.41 -4.87
C ASN A 53 1.54 5.44 -4.44
N ILE A 54 1.25 5.93 -3.24
CA ILE A 54 -0.11 6.12 -2.78
C ILE A 54 -0.85 7.10 -3.70
N LYS A 55 -0.19 8.20 -4.06
CA LYS A 55 -0.79 9.19 -4.96
C LYS A 55 -1.13 8.60 -6.33
N LYS A 56 -0.20 7.84 -6.91
CA LYS A 56 -0.41 7.21 -8.21
C LYS A 56 -1.54 6.20 -8.21
N CYS A 57 -1.72 5.48 -7.11
CA CYS A 57 -2.71 4.41 -7.01
C CYS A 57 -4.03 4.87 -6.39
N TRP A 58 -4.13 6.12 -6.00
CA TRP A 58 -5.20 6.64 -5.13
C TRP A 58 -6.60 6.23 -5.56
N GLU A 59 -6.91 6.37 -6.85
CA GLU A 59 -8.25 6.09 -7.37
C GLU A 59 -8.67 4.63 -7.21
N GLU A 60 -7.72 3.72 -7.13
CA GLU A 60 -8.01 2.30 -7.06
C GLU A 60 -7.82 1.71 -5.66
N ILE A 61 -7.40 2.51 -4.68
CA ILE A 61 -7.20 2.02 -3.31
C ILE A 61 -8.55 2.02 -2.57
N ALA A 62 -8.93 0.84 -2.04
CA ALA A 62 -10.15 0.71 -1.25
C ALA A 62 -9.89 1.03 0.23
N TYR A 63 -8.80 0.53 0.78
CA TYR A 63 -8.42 0.83 2.15
C TYR A 63 -6.95 0.53 2.40
N PHE A 64 -6.47 0.97 3.57
CA PHE A 64 -5.09 0.80 3.99
C PHE A 64 -4.99 -0.15 5.17
N GLN A 65 -3.91 -0.91 5.22
CA GLN A 65 -3.47 -1.57 6.44
C GLN A 65 -2.16 -0.92 6.89
N ILE A 66 -1.95 -0.90 8.20
CA ILE A 66 -0.80 -0.25 8.79
C ILE A 66 -0.04 -1.22 9.70
N GLY A 67 1.25 -1.08 9.70
CA GLY A 67 2.17 -1.79 10.55
C GLY A 67 3.52 -1.15 10.36
N ASP A 68 4.32 -1.06 11.41
CA ASP A 68 5.62 -0.43 11.29
C ASP A 68 6.70 -1.46 10.93
N ASN A 69 7.79 -0.99 10.39
CA ASN A 69 8.91 -1.82 10.01
C ASN A 69 10.20 -1.22 10.61
N PRO A 70 11.05 -2.02 11.23
CA PRO A 70 10.93 -3.46 11.44
C PRO A 70 9.97 -3.86 12.56
N GLY A 71 9.57 -5.12 12.57
CA GLY A 71 8.81 -5.73 13.64
C GLY A 71 7.32 -5.90 13.38
N ARG A 72 6.76 -5.19 12.41
CA ARG A 72 5.34 -5.28 12.03
C ARG A 72 4.40 -4.98 13.19
N LYS A 73 4.78 -4.04 14.05
CA LYS A 73 4.01 -3.62 15.22
C LYS A 73 3.28 -2.31 14.93
N GLU A 74 2.76 -1.68 15.98
CA GLU A 74 2.00 -0.43 15.84
C GLU A 74 2.86 0.71 15.29
N PRO A 75 2.24 1.71 14.65
CA PRO A 75 2.95 2.90 14.16
C PRO A 75 3.77 3.57 15.28
N THR A 76 4.89 4.18 14.91
CA THR A 76 5.88 4.85 15.75
C THR A 76 6.87 3.91 16.45
N THR A 77 6.75 2.61 16.27
CA THR A 77 7.71 1.64 16.85
C THR A 77 8.85 1.29 15.91
N GLY A 78 8.79 1.68 14.64
CA GLY A 78 9.79 1.36 13.63
C GLY A 78 10.29 2.58 12.88
N GLU A 79 10.61 2.39 11.60
CA GLU A 79 11.26 3.41 10.77
C GLU A 79 10.31 4.14 9.80
N ILE A 80 9.05 3.73 9.72
CA ILE A 80 8.09 4.37 8.81
C ILE A 80 7.61 5.68 9.44
N ASN A 81 7.59 6.75 8.63
CA ASN A 81 7.13 8.05 9.12
C ASN A 81 5.60 8.13 9.04
N TYR A 82 4.93 7.46 9.97
CA TYR A 82 3.47 7.41 9.97
C TYR A 82 2.82 8.77 10.23
N LYS A 83 3.50 9.64 10.95
CA LYS A 83 2.99 11.00 11.17
C LYS A 83 2.78 11.72 9.84
N ASN A 84 3.77 11.66 8.95
CA ASN A 84 3.67 12.28 7.64
C ASN A 84 2.69 11.54 6.73
N ILE A 85 2.64 10.23 6.83
CA ILE A 85 1.71 9.43 6.02
C ILE A 85 0.28 9.79 6.38
N PHE A 86 -0.08 9.83 7.66
CA PHE A 86 -1.43 10.19 8.08
C PHE A 86 -1.79 11.62 7.69
N LYS A 87 -0.84 12.53 7.79
CA LYS A 87 -1.05 13.91 7.34
C LYS A 87 -1.36 13.95 5.84
N TYR A 88 -0.62 13.19 5.05
CA TYR A 88 -0.83 13.12 3.61
C TYR A 88 -2.18 12.49 3.25
N LEU A 89 -2.54 11.38 3.91
CA LEU A 89 -3.83 10.74 3.67
C LEU A 89 -4.99 11.67 4.01
N ASN A 90 -4.88 12.41 5.10
CA ASN A 90 -5.89 13.41 5.47
C ASN A 90 -6.02 14.49 4.40
N TYR A 91 -4.89 14.95 3.88
CA TYR A 91 -4.88 15.92 2.78
C TYR A 91 -5.58 15.37 1.53
N MET A 92 -5.31 14.13 1.16
CA MET A 92 -5.89 13.50 -0.02
C MET A 92 -7.39 13.25 0.11
N LEU A 93 -7.90 13.10 1.33
CA LEU A 93 -9.33 12.88 1.59
C LEU A 93 -10.17 14.17 1.56
N ILE A 94 -9.54 15.32 1.66
CA ILE A 94 -10.23 16.60 1.56
C ILE A 94 -10.40 16.98 0.09
#